data_669047bfe56870e3258eb8ab55874a5a
#
_entry.id   669047bfe56870e3258eb8ab55874a5a
#
_cell.length_a   1.000
_cell.length_b   1.000
_cell.length_c   1.000
_cell.angle_alpha   90.00
_cell.angle_beta   90.00
_cell.angle_gamma   90.00
#
_symmetry.space_group_name_H-M   'P 1'
#
loop_
_entity.id
_entity.type
_entity.pdbx_description
1 polymer ?
#
loop_
_entity_poly.entity_id
_entity_poly.type
_entity_poly.pdbx_seq_one_letter_code
_entity_poly.pdbx_strand_id
1 'polypeptide(L)'
;SGDVAPWFAYLVIKPHGSGHFIGGLTVTGNKFRSIKGTNIDRVDAVDTSYAELDMSKGKHVLFEGNTFHAVVTPCYNPLVIEHSENSASGTWTVDSEGKFPFGGQTRAVESVVMIGKVKNVANVAQYTVPYVSTEQGADKDQIRLNWQTPVSGSVTVRMRMD
;
A
#
# COMPACT_ATOMS: atom_id res chain seq x y z
N SER A 1 -32.65 12.04 -2.26
CA SER A 1 -31.51 11.52 -3.02
C SER A 1 -30.41 12.56 -3.00
N GLY A 2 -29.58 12.55 -1.98
CA GLY A 2 -28.40 13.39 -1.99
C GLY A 2 -27.42 12.86 -3.03
N ASP A 3 -27.04 13.68 -3.99
CA ASP A 3 -25.89 13.38 -4.82
C ASP A 3 -24.70 13.21 -3.87
N VAL A 4 -24.07 12.06 -3.93
CA VAL A 4 -22.84 11.82 -3.18
C VAL A 4 -21.83 12.81 -3.74
N ALA A 5 -21.34 13.71 -2.91
CA ALA A 5 -20.32 14.65 -3.35
C ALA A 5 -19.14 13.87 -3.95
N PRO A 6 -18.48 14.40 -5.00
CA PRO A 6 -17.36 13.69 -5.64
C PRO A 6 -16.20 13.35 -4.70
N TRP A 7 -16.17 13.97 -3.54
CA TRP A 7 -15.17 13.75 -2.47
C TRP A 7 -15.70 12.91 -1.30
N PHE A 8 -16.85 12.25 -1.46
CA PHE A 8 -17.41 11.42 -0.38
C PHE A 8 -16.46 10.28 0.00
N ALA A 9 -16.23 10.15 1.29
CA ALA A 9 -15.57 9.00 1.89
C ALA A 9 -16.33 8.53 3.14
N TYR A 10 -16.24 7.24 3.44
CA TYR A 10 -16.83 6.67 4.64
C TYR A 10 -16.05 7.03 5.90
N LEU A 11 -14.73 7.19 5.73
CA LEU A 11 -13.79 7.50 6.80
C LEU A 11 -13.00 8.74 6.41
N VAL A 12 -13.09 9.79 7.21
CA VAL A 12 -12.36 11.03 6.98
C VAL A 12 -11.55 11.37 8.23
N ILE A 13 -10.26 11.58 8.04
CA ILE A 13 -9.38 12.13 9.08
C ILE A 13 -9.14 13.60 8.77
N LYS A 14 -9.33 14.45 9.77
CA LYS A 14 -9.14 15.89 9.66
C LYS A 14 -8.11 16.37 10.69
N PRO A 15 -6.84 16.55 10.29
CA PRO A 15 -5.83 17.12 11.19
C PRO A 15 -6.16 18.58 11.52
N HIS A 16 -6.12 18.95 12.80
CA HIS A 16 -6.40 20.29 13.28
C HIS A 16 -5.14 21.07 13.69
N GLY A 17 -3.97 20.53 13.41
CA GLY A 17 -2.69 21.17 13.73
C GLY A 17 -1.51 20.46 13.10
N SER A 18 -0.38 21.12 13.07
CA SER A 18 0.87 20.58 12.55
C SER A 18 1.33 19.36 13.36
N GLY A 19 1.79 18.31 12.66
CA GLY A 19 2.34 17.11 13.27
C GLY A 19 1.30 16.11 13.79
N HIS A 20 0.01 16.32 13.52
CA HIS A 20 -1.01 15.31 13.83
C HIS A 20 -0.76 14.03 13.04
N PHE A 21 -0.92 12.88 13.70
CA PHE A 21 -0.73 11.56 13.12
C PHE A 21 -1.78 10.58 13.64
N ILE A 22 -1.86 9.41 12.99
CA ILE A 22 -2.75 8.34 13.43
C ILE A 22 -2.02 7.51 14.49
N GLY A 23 -2.51 7.54 15.72
CA GLY A 23 -1.94 6.84 16.88
C GLY A 23 -2.80 5.70 17.40
N GLY A 24 -3.44 4.96 16.52
CA GLY A 24 -4.32 3.84 16.84
C GLY A 24 -5.63 3.94 16.08
N LEU A 25 -5.80 3.05 15.10
CA LEU A 25 -7.02 2.95 14.31
C LEU A 25 -7.22 1.51 13.87
N THR A 26 -8.38 0.95 14.18
CA THR A 26 -8.75 -0.39 13.76
C THR A 26 -10.01 -0.34 12.93
N VAL A 27 -9.92 -0.77 11.68
CA VAL A 27 -11.04 -0.86 10.74
C VAL A 27 -11.05 -2.28 10.18
N THR A 28 -11.94 -3.12 10.72
CA THR A 28 -11.99 -4.55 10.39
C THR A 28 -13.41 -5.05 10.25
N GLY A 29 -13.62 -6.04 9.38
CA GLY A 29 -14.90 -6.74 9.24
C GLY A 29 -16.02 -5.89 8.63
N ASN A 30 -15.70 -4.76 8.01
CA ASN A 30 -16.70 -3.88 7.40
C ASN A 30 -17.01 -4.29 5.96
N LYS A 31 -18.21 -3.95 5.51
CA LYS A 31 -18.62 -4.04 4.11
C LYS A 31 -18.81 -2.64 3.55
N PHE A 32 -17.86 -2.19 2.75
CA PHE A 32 -17.96 -0.93 2.04
C PHE A 32 -18.64 -1.18 0.69
N ARG A 33 -19.80 -0.59 0.49
CA ARG A 33 -20.62 -0.83 -0.68
C ARG A 33 -21.25 0.45 -1.20
N SER A 34 -21.03 0.76 -2.47
CA SER A 34 -21.82 1.76 -3.18
C SER A 34 -23.09 1.12 -3.73
N ILE A 35 -24.27 1.70 -3.41
CA ILE A 35 -25.58 1.08 -3.68
C ILE A 35 -26.19 1.53 -5.02
N LYS A 36 -25.74 2.59 -5.63
CA LYS A 36 -26.36 3.16 -6.82
C LYS A 36 -25.68 2.81 -8.15
N GLY A 37 -24.88 1.73 -8.19
CA GLY A 37 -24.17 1.34 -9.41
C GLY A 37 -23.08 2.31 -9.84
N THR A 38 -22.79 3.34 -9.05
CA THR A 38 -21.71 4.28 -9.27
C THR A 38 -20.52 3.88 -8.43
N ASN A 39 -19.36 3.71 -9.05
CA ASN A 39 -18.14 3.44 -8.32
C ASN A 39 -17.72 4.67 -7.53
N ILE A 40 -17.32 4.46 -6.28
CA ILE A 40 -16.58 5.46 -5.49
C ILE A 40 -15.09 5.20 -5.65
N ASP A 41 -14.29 6.25 -5.61
CA ASP A 41 -12.85 6.10 -5.78
C ASP A 41 -12.23 5.39 -4.58
N ARG A 42 -12.47 5.91 -3.37
CA ARG A 42 -11.90 5.40 -2.12
C ARG A 42 -12.91 5.42 -1.00
N VAL A 43 -12.68 4.60 0.03
CA VAL A 43 -13.49 4.63 1.28
C VAL A 43 -12.94 5.59 2.32
N ASP A 44 -11.72 6.07 2.14
CA ASP A 44 -10.93 6.88 3.07
C ASP A 44 -10.52 8.21 2.44
N ALA A 45 -10.39 9.23 3.26
CA ALA A 45 -9.89 10.53 2.85
C ALA A 45 -9.21 11.27 4.01
N VAL A 46 -8.34 12.20 3.67
CA VAL A 46 -7.77 13.16 4.62
C VAL A 46 -8.23 14.55 4.23
N ASP A 47 -8.89 15.24 5.15
CA ASP A 47 -9.25 16.66 4.99
C ASP A 47 -8.10 17.53 5.46
N THR A 48 -7.34 18.05 4.51
CA THR A 48 -6.14 18.88 4.78
C THR A 48 -6.44 20.38 4.88
N SER A 49 -7.69 20.76 5.06
CA SER A 49 -8.08 22.18 5.10
C SER A 49 -7.42 22.99 6.21
N TYR A 50 -6.98 22.35 7.30
CA TYR A 50 -6.26 23.00 8.41
C TYR A 50 -4.78 22.60 8.51
N ALA A 51 -4.46 21.32 8.27
CA ALA A 51 -3.10 20.82 8.36
C ALA A 51 -2.96 19.51 7.61
N GLU A 52 -1.74 19.16 7.27
CA GLU A 52 -1.38 17.86 6.72
C GLU A 52 -1.33 16.79 7.80
N LEU A 53 -1.60 15.54 7.42
CA LEU A 53 -1.41 14.37 8.28
C LEU A 53 0.05 13.92 8.20
N ASP A 54 0.71 13.79 9.35
CA ASP A 54 2.09 13.30 9.40
C ASP A 54 2.12 11.76 9.33
N MET A 55 2.28 11.23 8.13
CA MET A 55 2.32 9.79 7.88
C MET A 55 3.59 9.12 8.42
N SER A 56 4.64 9.88 8.72
CA SER A 56 5.91 9.34 9.23
C SER A 56 5.83 8.87 10.68
N LYS A 57 4.79 9.26 11.41
CA LYS A 57 4.57 8.96 12.82
C LYS A 57 3.42 8.00 13.09
N GLY A 58 2.71 7.55 12.07
CA GLY A 58 1.58 6.63 12.22
C GLY A 58 1.97 5.35 12.95
N LYS A 59 1.11 4.90 13.87
CA LYS A 59 1.28 3.69 14.68
C LYS A 59 -0.05 2.99 14.91
N HIS A 60 -0.01 1.66 14.99
CA HIS A 60 -1.15 0.82 15.33
C HIS A 60 -2.35 1.07 14.41
N VAL A 61 -2.10 1.09 13.11
CA VAL A 61 -3.12 1.20 12.08
C VAL A 61 -3.43 -0.17 11.53
N LEU A 62 -4.62 -0.68 11.81
CA LEU A 62 -5.10 -1.96 11.28
C LEU A 62 -6.29 -1.72 10.35
N PHE A 63 -6.15 -2.13 9.10
CA PHE A 63 -7.17 -1.96 8.08
C PHE A 63 -7.23 -3.24 7.22
N GLU A 64 -7.90 -4.28 7.77
CA GLU A 64 -7.94 -5.59 7.12
C GLU A 64 -9.28 -6.31 7.35
N GLY A 65 -9.53 -7.38 6.59
CA GLY A 65 -10.75 -8.16 6.70
C GLY A 65 -12.01 -7.42 6.26
N ASN A 66 -11.87 -6.30 5.56
CA ASN A 66 -12.97 -5.54 4.99
C ASN A 66 -13.28 -6.04 3.57
N THR A 67 -14.53 -5.89 3.15
CA THR A 67 -14.94 -6.17 1.78
C THR A 67 -15.33 -4.87 1.08
N PHE A 68 -14.98 -4.78 -0.20
CA PHE A 68 -15.19 -3.60 -1.02
C PHE A 68 -16.04 -3.98 -2.24
N HIS A 69 -17.13 -3.25 -2.45
CA HIS A 69 -17.98 -3.41 -3.62
C HIS A 69 -18.21 -2.05 -4.29
N ALA A 70 -17.92 -1.97 -5.57
CA ALA A 70 -17.96 -0.72 -6.34
C ALA A 70 -17.03 0.36 -5.75
N VAL A 71 -15.86 -0.04 -5.28
CA VAL A 71 -14.76 0.82 -4.83
C VAL A 71 -13.59 0.62 -5.79
N VAL A 72 -13.10 1.69 -6.40
CA VAL A 72 -12.03 1.63 -7.40
C VAL A 72 -10.71 1.24 -6.76
N THR A 73 -10.37 1.89 -5.66
CA THR A 73 -9.12 1.65 -4.94
C THR A 73 -9.42 1.18 -3.52
N PRO A 74 -9.55 -0.13 -3.30
CA PRO A 74 -9.62 -0.69 -1.95
C PRO A 74 -8.30 -0.46 -1.22
N CYS A 75 -8.35 -0.32 0.10
CA CYS A 75 -7.17 -0.07 0.90
C CYS A 75 -7.01 -1.09 2.04
N TYR A 76 -5.75 -1.34 2.38
CA TYR A 76 -5.35 -2.37 3.36
C TYR A 76 -4.11 -1.92 4.12
N ASN A 77 -4.04 -2.29 5.40
CA ASN A 77 -2.82 -2.27 6.17
C ASN A 77 -2.84 -3.40 7.21
N PRO A 78 -2.03 -4.45 7.10
CA PRO A 78 -0.95 -4.66 6.12
C PRO A 78 -1.45 -4.82 4.68
N LEU A 79 -0.61 -4.43 3.74
CA LEU A 79 -0.86 -4.55 2.32
C LEU A 79 -0.03 -5.68 1.72
N VAL A 80 -0.68 -6.60 1.03
CA VAL A 80 -0.03 -7.72 0.33
C VAL A 80 -0.09 -7.46 -1.17
N ILE A 81 1.07 -7.43 -1.82
CA ILE A 81 1.19 -7.24 -3.27
C ILE A 81 2.03 -8.36 -3.87
N GLU A 82 1.55 -8.94 -4.95
CA GLU A 82 2.31 -9.81 -5.83
C GLU A 82 3.00 -8.98 -6.90
N HIS A 83 4.30 -9.17 -7.08
CA HIS A 83 5.11 -8.44 -8.04
C HIS A 83 5.96 -9.40 -8.88
N SER A 84 6.05 -9.12 -10.17
CA SER A 84 6.81 -9.93 -11.12
C SER A 84 7.70 -9.06 -12.00
N GLU A 85 8.91 -9.53 -12.24
CA GLU A 85 9.84 -9.00 -13.25
C GLU A 85 10.12 -10.09 -14.29
N ASN A 86 9.73 -9.82 -15.53
CA ASN A 86 9.89 -10.77 -16.64
C ASN A 86 11.30 -10.75 -17.23
N SER A 87 12.06 -9.69 -16.97
CA SER A 87 13.45 -9.54 -17.39
C SER A 87 14.33 -9.39 -16.16
N ALA A 88 15.53 -9.96 -16.22
CA ALA A 88 16.46 -9.88 -15.11
C ALA A 88 16.86 -8.42 -14.81
N SER A 89 16.61 -8.00 -13.57
CA SER A 89 16.94 -6.67 -13.07
C SER A 89 17.56 -6.75 -11.68
N GLY A 90 18.53 -5.89 -11.40
CA GLY A 90 19.17 -5.78 -10.09
C GLY A 90 18.30 -5.03 -9.06
N THR A 91 17.31 -4.28 -9.50
CA THR A 91 16.40 -3.56 -8.64
C THR A 91 14.97 -3.73 -9.12
N TRP A 92 14.11 -4.21 -8.23
CA TRP A 92 12.67 -4.29 -8.49
C TRP A 92 11.96 -3.24 -7.67
N THR A 93 11.16 -2.41 -8.31
CA THR A 93 10.34 -1.41 -7.63
C THR A 93 8.93 -1.96 -7.44
N VAL A 94 8.49 -2.06 -6.19
CA VAL A 94 7.14 -2.47 -5.83
C VAL A 94 6.39 -1.24 -5.33
N ASP A 95 5.34 -0.87 -6.03
CA ASP A 95 4.49 0.28 -5.71
C ASP A 95 3.30 -0.16 -4.87
N SER A 96 2.94 0.59 -3.85
CA SER A 96 1.74 0.33 -3.06
C SER A 96 0.44 0.63 -3.81
N GLU A 97 0.53 1.27 -4.97
CA GLU A 97 -0.60 1.60 -5.86
C GLU A 97 -1.71 2.41 -5.16
N GLY A 98 -1.33 3.24 -4.18
CA GLY A 98 -2.29 4.00 -3.38
C GLY A 98 -3.20 3.15 -2.49
N LYS A 99 -2.87 1.88 -2.27
CA LYS A 99 -3.70 0.95 -1.50
C LYS A 99 -3.47 0.98 0.00
N PHE A 100 -2.60 1.82 0.51
CA PHE A 100 -2.58 2.12 1.94
C PHE A 100 -3.68 3.10 2.32
N PRO A 101 -4.30 2.94 3.51
CA PRO A 101 -5.25 3.91 4.02
C PRO A 101 -4.62 5.32 4.15
N PHE A 102 -5.41 6.35 3.87
CA PHE A 102 -5.10 7.75 4.11
C PHE A 102 -3.82 8.27 3.44
N GLY A 103 -3.39 7.68 2.34
CA GLY A 103 -2.14 8.04 1.67
C GLY A 103 -0.89 7.58 2.41
N GLY A 104 -0.97 6.44 3.10
CA GLY A 104 0.13 5.88 3.87
C GLY A 104 1.40 5.63 3.06
N GLN A 105 2.53 5.74 3.74
CA GLN A 105 3.86 5.49 3.21
C GLN A 105 4.30 4.04 3.50
N THR A 106 5.15 3.47 2.66
CA THR A 106 5.71 2.13 2.85
C THR A 106 6.81 2.15 3.89
N ARG A 107 6.46 2.13 5.17
CA ARG A 107 7.41 2.30 6.27
C ARG A 107 8.08 1.00 6.72
N ALA A 108 7.41 -0.14 6.51
CA ALA A 108 7.95 -1.44 6.92
C ALA A 108 7.58 -2.52 5.90
N VAL A 109 8.45 -3.50 5.77
CA VAL A 109 8.20 -4.74 5.02
C VAL A 109 8.31 -5.90 6.01
N GLU A 110 7.23 -6.66 6.15
CA GLU A 110 7.20 -7.81 7.06
C GLU A 110 7.77 -9.06 6.40
N SER A 111 7.50 -9.24 5.11
CA SER A 111 7.97 -10.41 4.37
C SER A 111 8.12 -10.14 2.89
N VAL A 112 9.07 -10.85 2.28
CA VAL A 112 9.22 -11.03 0.84
C VAL A 112 9.29 -12.53 0.60
N VAL A 113 8.27 -13.08 -0.02
CA VAL A 113 8.13 -14.52 -0.27
C VAL A 113 8.29 -14.78 -1.75
N MET A 114 9.19 -15.69 -2.11
CA MET A 114 9.40 -16.08 -3.50
C MET A 114 8.23 -16.91 -4.01
N ILE A 115 7.75 -16.58 -5.21
CA ILE A 115 6.79 -17.39 -5.94
C ILE A 115 7.56 -18.11 -7.06
N GLY A 116 7.91 -19.35 -6.80
CA GLY A 116 8.76 -20.11 -7.73
C GLY A 116 10.24 -19.70 -7.63
N LYS A 117 10.97 -19.94 -8.71
CA LYS A 117 12.42 -19.68 -8.77
C LYS A 117 12.71 -18.32 -9.38
N VAL A 118 13.61 -17.56 -8.75
CA VAL A 118 14.24 -16.42 -9.42
C VAL A 118 15.41 -16.90 -10.26
N LYS A 119 15.62 -16.28 -11.42
CA LYS A 119 16.60 -16.71 -12.41
C LYS A 119 17.46 -15.54 -12.88
N ASN A 120 18.74 -15.80 -13.12
CA ASN A 120 19.65 -14.81 -13.69
C ASN A 120 19.41 -14.58 -15.20
N VAL A 121 20.25 -13.73 -15.80
CA VAL A 121 20.20 -13.43 -17.25
C VAL A 121 20.39 -14.66 -18.15
N ALA A 122 21.05 -15.70 -17.65
CA ALA A 122 21.24 -16.96 -18.36
C ALA A 122 20.11 -17.98 -18.10
N ASN A 123 19.01 -17.55 -17.50
CA ASN A 123 17.85 -18.39 -17.13
C ASN A 123 18.19 -19.51 -16.14
N VAL A 124 19.22 -19.32 -15.33
CA VAL A 124 19.65 -20.26 -14.29
C VAL A 124 19.09 -19.82 -12.94
N ALA A 125 18.48 -20.77 -12.22
CA ALA A 125 17.93 -20.51 -10.88
C ALA A 125 19.00 -20.01 -9.90
N GLN A 126 18.63 -18.99 -9.12
CA GLN A 126 19.49 -18.37 -8.13
C GLN A 126 18.93 -18.59 -6.73
N TYR A 127 19.81 -18.90 -5.79
CA TYR A 127 19.47 -19.04 -4.36
C TYR A 127 19.89 -17.76 -3.64
N THR A 128 19.06 -16.73 -3.74
CA THR A 128 19.38 -15.39 -3.25
C THR A 128 18.14 -14.72 -2.70
N VAL A 129 18.34 -13.74 -1.83
CA VAL A 129 17.29 -12.88 -1.27
C VAL A 129 17.67 -11.43 -1.51
N PRO A 130 16.69 -10.53 -1.69
CA PRO A 130 16.97 -9.12 -1.90
C PRO A 130 17.22 -8.40 -0.57
N TYR A 131 17.96 -7.31 -0.62
CA TYR A 131 17.93 -6.26 0.39
C TYR A 131 16.75 -5.32 0.11
N VAL A 132 15.97 -4.99 1.14
CA VAL A 132 14.75 -4.18 0.99
C VAL A 132 15.00 -2.74 1.43
N SER A 133 14.73 -1.78 0.55
CA SER A 133 14.69 -0.35 0.86
C SER A 133 13.23 0.11 0.92
N THR A 134 12.83 0.71 2.05
CA THR A 134 11.49 1.26 2.27
C THR A 134 11.42 2.75 1.92
N GLU A 135 10.21 3.32 1.93
CA GLU A 135 9.97 4.76 1.73
C GLU A 135 10.61 5.30 0.44
N GLN A 136 10.49 4.56 -0.65
CA GLN A 136 11.04 4.93 -1.95
C GLN A 136 9.99 5.66 -2.79
N GLY A 137 10.47 6.36 -3.83
CA GLY A 137 9.63 7.19 -4.68
C GLY A 137 9.37 8.57 -4.08
N ALA A 138 8.76 9.46 -4.87
CA ALA A 138 8.49 10.86 -4.47
C ALA A 138 7.51 10.92 -3.28
N ASP A 139 6.53 10.02 -3.23
CA ASP A 139 5.50 9.96 -2.19
C ASP A 139 5.84 8.96 -1.08
N LYS A 140 7.03 8.35 -1.12
CA LYS A 140 7.47 7.32 -0.16
C LYS A 140 6.55 6.11 -0.06
N ASP A 141 5.85 5.80 -1.11
CA ASP A 141 4.84 4.76 -1.22
C ASP A 141 5.32 3.51 -1.97
N GLN A 142 6.62 3.45 -2.25
CA GLN A 142 7.28 2.34 -2.93
C GLN A 142 8.32 1.68 -2.04
N ILE A 143 8.65 0.45 -2.36
CA ILE A 143 9.84 -0.24 -1.87
C ILE A 143 10.73 -0.63 -3.05
N ARG A 144 12.01 -0.87 -2.78
CA ARG A 144 12.93 -1.47 -3.74
C ARG A 144 13.49 -2.76 -3.18
N LEU A 145 13.42 -3.79 -3.99
CA LEU A 145 14.08 -5.06 -3.76
C LEU A 145 15.42 -5.02 -4.53
N ASN A 146 16.51 -4.94 -3.80
CA ASN A 146 17.84 -4.81 -4.37
C ASN A 146 18.52 -6.18 -4.36
N TRP A 147 18.81 -6.69 -5.53
CA TRP A 147 19.44 -8.00 -5.73
C TRP A 147 20.93 -7.86 -5.96
N GLN A 148 21.70 -8.80 -5.43
CA GLN A 148 23.16 -8.81 -5.62
C GLN A 148 23.55 -9.00 -7.09
N THR A 149 22.77 -9.79 -7.82
CA THR A 149 22.89 -9.95 -9.27
C THR A 149 21.51 -9.80 -9.92
N PRO A 150 21.44 -9.32 -11.17
CA PRO A 150 20.15 -9.19 -11.85
C PRO A 150 19.42 -10.52 -11.94
N VAL A 151 18.15 -10.52 -11.51
CA VAL A 151 17.26 -11.69 -11.57
C VAL A 151 15.87 -11.31 -12.08
N SER A 152 15.17 -12.31 -12.62
CA SER A 152 13.74 -12.25 -12.97
C SER A 152 12.97 -13.25 -12.13
N GLY A 153 11.68 -13.02 -11.94
CA GLY A 153 10.80 -13.93 -11.18
C GLY A 153 9.65 -13.20 -10.54
N SER A 154 9.05 -13.81 -9.52
CA SER A 154 7.88 -13.28 -8.84
C SER A 154 8.02 -13.40 -7.32
N VAL A 155 7.46 -12.43 -6.62
CA VAL A 155 7.43 -12.38 -5.16
C VAL A 155 6.06 -11.94 -4.67
N THR A 156 5.72 -12.31 -3.44
CA THR A 156 4.65 -11.70 -2.66
C THR A 156 5.28 -10.88 -1.55
N VAL A 157 4.92 -9.60 -1.46
CA VAL A 157 5.43 -8.67 -0.46
C VAL A 157 4.31 -8.29 0.49
N ARG A 158 4.59 -8.36 1.79
CA ARG A 158 3.69 -7.87 2.84
C ARG A 158 4.30 -6.61 3.47
N MET A 159 3.59 -5.49 3.32
CA MET A 159 4.06 -4.15 3.69
C MET A 159 3.14 -3.51 4.71
N ARG A 160 3.68 -2.58 5.51
CA ARG A 160 2.91 -1.75 6.43
C ARG A 160 3.23 -0.26 6.28
N MET A 161 2.22 0.57 6.57
CA MET A 161 2.34 2.02 6.63
C MET A 161 2.70 2.54 8.04
N ASP A 162 2.77 1.68 9.03
CA ASP A 162 3.04 1.96 10.45
C ASP A 162 4.26 1.16 11.03
#